data_810c0d33feed06d3787b4be9f493cabf
#
_entry.id   810c0d33feed06d3787b4be9f493cabf
#
_cell.length_a   1.000
_cell.length_b   1.000
_cell.length_c   1.000
_cell.angle_alpha   90.00
_cell.angle_beta   90.00
_cell.angle_gamma   90.00
#
_symmetry.space_group_name_H-M   'P 1'
#
loop_
_entity.id
_entity.type
_entity.pdbx_description
1 polymer ?
#
loop_
_entity_poly.entity_id
_entity_poly.type
_entity_poly.pdbx_seq_one_letter_code
_entity_poly.pdbx_strand_id
1 'polypeptide(L)' 'MTTAVVVLIDGFEEIEALATVDILRRGGVDVTTASLTESRTVTGSHAIPVQADAMFADVDAQLSLIHI' A
#
# COMPACT_ATOMS: atom_id res chain seq x y z
N MET A 1 -19.09 0.05 3.85
CA MET A 1 -17.98 0.02 2.88
C MET A 1 -16.78 -0.66 3.51
N THR A 2 -16.17 -1.59 2.80
CA THR A 2 -14.97 -2.27 3.30
C THR A 2 -13.74 -1.45 2.92
N THR A 3 -12.88 -1.20 3.88
CA THR A 3 -11.66 -0.43 3.67
C THR A 3 -10.44 -1.24 4.09
N ALA A 4 -9.31 -0.98 3.43
CA ALA A 4 -8.05 -1.64 3.76
C ALA A 4 -6.89 -0.68 3.48
N VAL A 5 -5.80 -0.87 4.21
CA VAL A 5 -4.55 -0.14 3.99
C VAL A 5 -3.48 -1.16 3.64
N VAL A 6 -2.85 -0.97 2.48
CA VAL A 6 -1.69 -1.77 2.09
C VAL A 6 -0.45 -0.98 2.41
N VAL A 7 0.34 -1.49 3.34
CA VAL A 7 1.53 -0.80 3.84
C VAL A 7 2.71 -1.15 2.96
N LEU A 8 3.43 -0.13 2.50
CA LEU A 8 4.59 -0.28 1.64
C LEU A 8 5.85 0.19 2.36
N ILE A 9 6.90 -0.64 2.28
CA ILE A 9 8.23 -0.28 2.75
C ILE A 9 9.22 -0.53 1.61
N ASP A 10 10.40 0.07 1.67
CA ASP A 10 11.43 -0.20 0.67
C ASP A 10 11.76 -1.69 0.67
N GLY A 11 11.86 -2.26 -0.53
CA GLY A 11 12.09 -3.68 -0.71
C GLY A 11 10.82 -4.51 -0.83
N PHE A 12 9.64 -3.88 -0.90
CA PHE A 12 8.38 -4.61 -1.03
C PHE A 12 8.34 -5.41 -2.34
N GLU A 13 7.53 -6.48 -2.37
CA GLU A 13 7.35 -7.27 -3.59
C GLU A 13 6.33 -6.57 -4.49
N GLU A 14 6.81 -6.03 -5.61
CA GLU A 14 5.99 -5.20 -6.50
C GLU A 14 4.76 -5.94 -7.00
N ILE A 15 4.94 -7.16 -7.50
CA ILE A 15 3.82 -7.91 -8.06
C ILE A 15 2.80 -8.26 -6.98
N GLU A 16 3.26 -8.77 -5.83
CA GLU A 16 2.35 -9.13 -4.75
C GLU A 16 1.58 -7.93 -4.23
N ALA A 17 2.27 -6.85 -3.97
CA ALA A 17 1.64 -5.67 -3.39
C ALA A 17 0.64 -5.04 -4.37
N LEU A 18 1.06 -4.81 -5.60
CA LEU A 18 0.22 -4.12 -6.58
C LEU A 18 -0.92 -5.00 -7.07
N ALA A 19 -0.69 -6.30 -7.23
CA ALA A 19 -1.76 -7.23 -7.60
C ALA A 19 -2.80 -7.31 -6.49
N THR A 20 -2.38 -7.32 -5.24
CA THR A 20 -3.30 -7.30 -4.10
C THR A 20 -4.16 -6.05 -4.10
N VAL A 21 -3.55 -4.88 -4.31
CA VAL A 21 -4.28 -3.62 -4.40
C VAL A 21 -5.29 -3.66 -5.55
N ASP A 22 -4.85 -4.12 -6.72
CA ASP A 22 -5.70 -4.18 -7.90
C ASP A 22 -6.91 -5.10 -7.67
N ILE A 23 -6.67 -6.30 -7.17
CA ILE A 23 -7.73 -7.28 -6.94
C ILE A 23 -8.73 -6.77 -5.91
N LEU A 24 -8.25 -6.19 -4.83
CA LEU A 24 -9.13 -5.65 -3.79
C LEU A 24 -9.98 -4.50 -4.33
N ARG A 25 -9.40 -3.59 -5.09
CA ARG A 25 -10.14 -2.48 -5.68
C ARG A 25 -11.18 -2.98 -6.69
N ARG A 26 -10.85 -4.00 -7.47
CA ARG A 26 -11.83 -4.62 -8.38
C ARG A 26 -12.98 -5.25 -7.63
N GLY A 27 -12.73 -5.76 -6.43
CA GLY A 27 -13.75 -6.36 -5.59
C GLY A 27 -14.56 -5.35 -4.78
N GLY A 28 -14.34 -4.06 -4.97
CA GLY A 28 -15.10 -3.02 -4.28
C GLY A 28 -14.54 -2.60 -2.93
N VAL A 29 -13.32 -3.02 -2.60
CA VAL A 29 -12.66 -2.59 -1.37
C VAL A 29 -12.00 -1.24 -1.59
N ASP A 30 -12.22 -0.31 -0.67
CA ASP A 30 -11.55 0.99 -0.71
C ASP A 30 -10.15 0.84 -0.12
N VAL A 31 -9.15 0.76 -1.00
CA VAL A 31 -7.76 0.49 -0.61
C VAL A 31 -6.94 1.76 -0.67
N THR A 32 -6.23 2.04 0.42
CA THR A 32 -5.23 3.09 0.49
C THR A 32 -3.86 2.44 0.60
N THR A 33 -2.93 2.82 -0.28
CA THR A 33 -1.53 2.43 -0.11
C THR A 33 -0.85 3.45 0.79
N ALA A 34 -0.06 2.98 1.75
CA ALA A 34 0.56 3.84 2.74
C ALA A 34 2.04 3.56 2.88
N SER A 35 2.85 4.60 2.83
CA SER A 35 4.31 4.48 2.95
C SER A 35 4.74 4.54 4.40
N LEU A 36 5.56 3.57 4.82
CA LEU A 36 6.25 3.60 6.11
C LEU A 36 7.64 4.23 6.02
N THR A 37 8.02 4.73 4.84
CA THR A 37 9.31 5.40 4.66
C THR A 37 9.17 6.90 4.89
N GLU A 38 10.25 7.64 4.70
CA GLU A 38 10.24 9.10 4.86
C GLU A 38 9.57 9.82 3.68
N SER A 39 9.24 9.09 2.61
CA SER A 39 8.66 9.64 1.39
C SER A 39 7.49 8.80 0.95
N ARG A 40 6.56 9.42 0.21
CA ARG A 40 5.47 8.67 -0.43
C ARG A 40 5.97 7.78 -1.56
N THR A 41 7.18 8.02 -2.06
CA THR A 41 7.79 7.16 -3.08
C THR A 41 8.48 6.01 -2.38
N VAL A 42 8.04 4.79 -2.68
CA VAL A 42 8.58 3.57 -2.09
C VAL A 42 9.12 2.70 -3.23
N THR A 43 10.33 2.18 -3.05
CA THR A 43 10.98 1.39 -4.10
C THR A 43 10.94 -0.08 -3.73
N GLY A 44 10.39 -0.90 -4.62
CA GLY A 44 10.29 -2.33 -4.40
C GLY A 44 11.61 -3.06 -4.56
N SER A 45 11.56 -4.38 -4.34
CA SER A 45 12.75 -5.23 -4.36
C SER A 45 13.41 -5.32 -5.74
N HIS A 46 12.68 -4.98 -6.79
CA HIS A 46 13.19 -4.99 -8.17
C HIS A 46 13.43 -3.57 -8.68
N ALA A 47 13.66 -2.63 -7.78
CA ALA A 47 14.01 -1.25 -8.09
C ALA A 47 12.91 -0.48 -8.84
N ILE A 48 11.64 -0.85 -8.63
CA ILE A 48 10.52 -0.16 -9.22
C ILE A 48 9.95 0.82 -8.20
N PRO A 49 10.04 2.14 -8.45
CA PRO A 49 9.46 3.11 -7.53
C PRO A 49 7.96 3.21 -7.72
N VAL A 50 7.24 3.27 -6.62
CA VAL A 50 5.79 3.41 -6.60
C VAL A 50 5.45 4.55 -5.65
N GLN A 51 4.52 5.41 -6.06
CA GLN A 51 4.04 6.47 -5.17
C GLN A 51 2.84 5.98 -4.39
N ALA A 52 2.97 5.93 -3.07
CA ALA A 52 1.86 5.58 -2.20
C ALA A 52 0.82 6.70 -2.16
N ASP A 53 -0.42 6.34 -1.85
CA ASP A 53 -1.50 7.32 -1.74
C ASP A 53 -1.30 8.25 -0.56
N ALA A 54 -0.70 7.75 0.52
CA ALA A 54 -0.52 8.51 1.76
C ALA A 54 0.70 8.05 2.52
N MET A 55 1.11 8.83 3.52
CA MET A 55 2.07 8.38 4.52
C MET A 55 1.32 7.56 5.57
N PHE A 56 1.95 6.51 6.07
CA PHE A 56 1.29 5.65 7.06
C PHE A 56 0.86 6.43 8.31
N ALA A 57 1.67 7.42 8.70
CA ALA A 57 1.36 8.24 9.88
C ALA A 57 0.04 9.01 9.74
N ASP A 58 -0.43 9.24 8.53
CA ASP A 58 -1.66 9.99 8.25
C ASP A 58 -2.87 9.08 8.07
N VAL A 59 -2.70 7.77 8.19
CA VAL A 59 -3.77 6.80 7.96
C VAL A 59 -4.51 6.51 9.26
N ASP A 60 -5.85 6.35 9.15
CA ASP A 60 -6.69 5.99 10.29
C ASP A 60 -6.34 4.58 10.77
N ALA A 61 -5.98 4.47 12.06
CA ALA A 61 -5.58 3.20 12.65
C ALA A 61 -6.72 2.18 12.75
N GLN A 62 -7.95 2.59 12.50
CA GLN A 62 -9.09 1.68 12.53
C GLN A 62 -9.29 0.89 11.23
N LEU A 63 -8.52 1.20 10.20
CA LEU A 63 -8.60 0.48 8.93
C LEU A 63 -7.86 -0.86 9.02
N SER A 64 -8.33 -1.83 8.23
CA SER A 64 -7.64 -3.12 8.14
C SER A 64 -6.28 -2.93 7.48
N LEU A 65 -5.24 -3.51 8.09
CA LEU A 65 -3.87 -3.39 7.59
C LEU A 65 -3.47 -4.65 6.84
N ILE A 66 -2.83 -4.46 5.70
CA ILE A 66 -2.20 -5.52 4.92
C ILE A 66 -0.75 -5.15 4.71
N HIS A 67 0.16 -6.02 5.13
CA HIS A 67 1.60 -5.80 5.00
C HIS A 67 2.19 -6.81 4.03
N ILE A 68 2.84 -6.30 3.01
CA ILE A 68 3.48 -7.14 1.99
C ILE A 68 4.95 -6.79 1.86
#